data_1800368b8b7285ef7eaaa3e51305a3b0
#
_entry.id   1800368b8b7285ef7eaaa3e51305a3b0
#
_cell.length_a   1.000
_cell.length_b   1.000
_cell.length_c   1.000
_cell.angle_alpha   90.00
_cell.angle_beta   90.00
_cell.angle_gamma   90.00
#
_symmetry.space_group_name_H-M   'P 1'
#
loop_
_entity.id
_entity.type
_entity.pdbx_description
1 polymer ?
#
loop_
_entity_poly.entity_id
_entity_poly.type
_entity_poly.pdbx_seq_one_letter_code
_entity_poly.pdbx_strand_id
1 'polypeptide(L)'
;YVKEHNLTPLAEIVDSVTVGGNPDKSPETAILAIQKLLAKTKHTAEDIAVFECNEAFAVIDELFARAYPEAVDHYNRYGGALAYGHPYGASGGIITIHACRALQETPGYAVCSIAAAGGIGHALLLRTGGM
;
A
#
# COMPACT_ATOMS: atom_id res chain seq x y z
N TYR A 1 -22.16 -8.60 -10.11
CA TYR A 1 -21.48 -8.73 -11.40
C TYR A 1 -20.48 -9.90 -11.39
N VAL A 2 -19.48 -9.89 -10.48
CA VAL A 2 -18.45 -10.97 -10.39
C VAL A 2 -19.08 -12.35 -10.26
N LYS A 3 -20.05 -12.52 -9.35
CA LYS A 3 -20.75 -13.80 -9.14
C LYS A 3 -21.62 -14.18 -10.35
N GLU A 4 -22.36 -13.23 -10.94
CA GLU A 4 -23.19 -13.48 -12.11
C GLU A 4 -22.42 -13.93 -13.33
N HIS A 5 -21.18 -13.45 -13.49
CA HIS A 5 -20.33 -13.74 -14.64
C HIS A 5 -19.24 -14.79 -14.35
N ASN A 6 -19.29 -15.43 -13.18
CA ASN A 6 -18.30 -16.41 -12.73
C ASN A 6 -16.85 -15.92 -12.87
N LEU A 7 -16.59 -14.66 -12.55
CA LEU A 7 -15.26 -14.07 -12.59
C LEU A 7 -14.52 -14.29 -11.27
N THR A 8 -13.21 -14.44 -11.35
CA THR A 8 -12.34 -14.42 -10.18
C THR A 8 -11.70 -13.05 -10.08
N PRO A 9 -11.98 -12.25 -9.04
CA PRO A 9 -11.32 -10.96 -8.85
C PRO A 9 -9.82 -11.17 -8.55
N LEU A 10 -8.98 -10.25 -9.03
CA LEU A 10 -7.54 -10.26 -8.72
C LEU A 10 -7.30 -10.01 -7.23
N ALA A 11 -8.08 -9.12 -6.65
CA ALA A 11 -8.06 -8.81 -5.24
C ALA A 11 -9.42 -8.28 -4.78
N GLU A 12 -9.63 -8.32 -3.48
CA GLU A 12 -10.77 -7.70 -2.80
C GLU A 12 -10.30 -6.54 -1.94
N ILE A 13 -11.02 -5.41 -1.97
CA ILE A 13 -10.78 -4.29 -1.07
C ILE A 13 -11.39 -4.64 0.29
N VAL A 14 -10.55 -4.73 1.31
CA VAL A 14 -10.98 -5.08 2.68
C VAL A 14 -11.35 -3.82 3.45
N ASP A 15 -10.45 -2.83 3.47
CA ASP A 15 -10.65 -1.59 4.22
C ASP A 15 -9.70 -0.49 3.70
N SER A 16 -9.94 0.73 4.14
CA SER A 16 -9.06 1.86 3.88
C SER A 16 -9.10 2.89 5.01
N VAL A 17 -8.06 3.72 5.06
CA VAL A 17 -8.00 4.87 5.97
C VAL A 17 -7.39 6.07 5.27
N THR A 18 -7.85 7.25 5.65
CA THR A 18 -7.19 8.52 5.35
C THR A 18 -6.77 9.16 6.67
N VAL A 19 -5.57 9.69 6.72
CA VAL A 19 -5.00 10.33 7.90
C VAL A 19 -4.53 11.75 7.59
N GLY A 20 -4.57 12.61 8.60
CA GLY A 20 -3.92 13.91 8.60
C GLY A 20 -2.69 13.87 9.49
N GLY A 21 -1.62 14.52 9.06
CA GLY A 21 -0.37 14.67 9.79
C GLY A 21 0.19 16.08 9.65
N ASN A 22 1.44 16.27 10.06
CA ASN A 22 2.14 17.53 9.92
C ASN A 22 2.42 17.83 8.43
N PRO A 23 1.93 18.97 7.86
CA PRO A 23 2.19 19.33 6.47
C PRO A 23 3.66 19.44 6.10
N ASP A 24 4.52 19.88 7.05
CA ASP A 24 5.97 20.01 6.84
C ASP A 24 6.67 18.64 6.77
N LYS A 25 5.98 17.58 7.15
CA LYS A 25 6.45 16.19 7.18
C LYS A 25 5.51 15.24 6.42
N SER A 26 4.94 15.72 5.32
CA SER A 26 3.98 14.96 4.53
C SER A 26 4.40 13.53 4.20
N PRO A 27 5.69 13.21 3.89
CA PRO A 27 6.12 11.83 3.66
C PRO A 27 5.85 10.86 4.80
N GLU A 28 5.87 11.34 6.06
CA GLU A 28 5.57 10.49 7.24
C GLU A 28 4.13 9.98 7.24
N THR A 29 3.21 10.66 6.55
CA THR A 29 1.80 10.27 6.51
C THR A 29 1.55 8.96 5.77
N ALA A 30 2.46 8.53 4.88
CA ALA A 30 2.37 7.20 4.27
C ALA A 30 2.48 6.10 5.33
N ILE A 31 3.45 6.24 6.24
CA ILE A 31 3.66 5.28 7.33
C ILE A 31 2.56 5.39 8.39
N LEU A 32 2.15 6.61 8.73
CA LEU A 32 1.04 6.84 9.65
C LEU A 32 -0.26 6.17 9.16
N ALA A 33 -0.53 6.25 7.85
CA ALA A 33 -1.69 5.61 7.24
C ALA A 33 -1.62 4.07 7.35
N ILE A 34 -0.45 3.48 7.10
CA ILE A 34 -0.23 2.03 7.31
C ILE A 34 -0.51 1.65 8.76
N GLN A 35 0.09 2.35 9.72
CA GLN A 35 -0.10 2.08 11.16
C GLN A 35 -1.58 2.14 11.56
N LYS A 36 -2.28 3.17 11.10
CA LYS A 36 -3.71 3.34 11.37
C LYS A 36 -4.57 2.24 10.74
N LEU A 37 -4.24 1.84 9.51
CA LEU A 37 -4.95 0.77 8.80
C LEU A 37 -4.76 -0.56 9.50
N LEU A 38 -3.52 -0.94 9.82
CA LEU A 38 -3.22 -2.20 10.52
C LEU A 38 -3.92 -2.26 11.88
N ALA A 39 -3.86 -1.18 12.67
CA ALA A 39 -4.57 -1.10 13.95
C ALA A 39 -6.09 -1.24 13.80
N LYS A 40 -6.69 -0.57 12.80
CA LYS A 40 -8.13 -0.65 12.51
C LYS A 40 -8.57 -2.05 12.13
N THR A 41 -7.78 -2.73 11.31
CA THR A 41 -8.10 -4.05 10.78
C THR A 41 -7.59 -5.21 11.64
N LYS A 42 -6.90 -4.89 12.74
CA LYS A 42 -6.31 -5.86 13.70
C LYS A 42 -5.30 -6.81 13.03
N HIS A 43 -4.56 -6.30 12.05
CA HIS A 43 -3.42 -6.97 11.44
C HIS A 43 -2.11 -6.42 11.99
N THR A 44 -1.06 -7.23 11.91
CA THR A 44 0.34 -6.83 12.12
C THR A 44 1.07 -6.78 10.78
N ALA A 45 2.29 -6.26 10.74
CA ALA A 45 3.09 -6.27 9.52
C ALA A 45 3.41 -7.68 9.03
N GLU A 46 3.51 -8.65 9.94
CA GLU A 46 3.75 -10.07 9.64
C GLU A 46 2.58 -10.73 8.89
N ASP A 47 1.36 -10.20 9.03
CA ASP A 47 0.18 -10.70 8.32
C ASP A 47 0.13 -10.22 6.86
N ILE A 48 1.00 -9.26 6.49
CA ILE A 48 0.96 -8.60 5.18
C ILE A 48 2.00 -9.23 4.26
N ALA A 49 1.54 -9.82 3.19
CA ALA A 49 2.39 -10.45 2.18
C ALA A 49 3.04 -9.45 1.22
N VAL A 50 2.44 -8.27 1.04
CA VAL A 50 2.89 -7.26 0.07
C VAL A 50 2.67 -5.86 0.62
N PHE A 51 3.71 -5.03 0.58
CA PHE A 51 3.60 -3.59 0.79
C PHE A 51 3.97 -2.83 -0.49
N GLU A 52 3.12 -1.90 -0.86
CA GLU A 52 3.33 -0.97 -1.96
C GLU A 52 3.16 0.46 -1.45
N CYS A 53 4.25 1.19 -1.30
CA CYS A 53 4.22 2.61 -0.95
C CYS A 53 4.63 3.45 -2.15
N ASN A 54 3.88 4.51 -2.43
CA ASN A 54 4.26 5.42 -3.50
C ASN A 54 5.53 6.20 -3.13
N GLU A 55 6.58 6.02 -3.92
CA GLU A 55 7.88 6.68 -3.74
C GLU A 55 7.86 8.11 -4.31
N ALA A 56 7.04 8.99 -3.73
CA ALA A 56 7.09 10.41 -4.07
C ALA A 56 8.45 11.02 -3.72
N PHE A 57 9.10 10.50 -2.69
CA PHE A 57 10.44 10.85 -2.20
C PHE A 57 11.12 9.59 -1.64
N ALA A 58 12.43 9.47 -1.83
CA ALA A 58 13.21 8.34 -1.31
C ALA A 58 13.15 8.19 0.23
N VAL A 59 12.88 9.29 0.95
CA VAL A 59 12.71 9.24 2.41
C VAL A 59 11.57 8.33 2.85
N ILE A 60 10.55 8.10 2.00
CA ILE A 60 9.44 7.20 2.31
C ILE A 60 9.93 5.77 2.48
N ASP A 61 10.86 5.33 1.62
CA ASP A 61 11.47 4.00 1.70
C ASP A 61 12.25 3.82 3.00
N GLU A 62 13.01 4.84 3.38
CA GLU A 62 13.77 4.86 4.63
C GLU A 62 12.84 4.83 5.86
N LEU A 63 11.76 5.61 5.83
CA LEU A 63 10.76 5.62 6.90
C LEU A 63 10.07 4.25 7.02
N PHE A 64 9.75 3.61 5.89
CA PHE A 64 9.19 2.27 5.88
C PHE A 64 10.15 1.25 6.49
N ALA A 65 11.40 1.24 6.03
CA ALA A 65 12.43 0.30 6.51
C ALA A 65 12.71 0.44 8.02
N ARG A 66 12.61 1.65 8.56
CA ARG A 66 12.73 1.90 10.01
C ARG A 66 11.51 1.43 10.79
N ALA A 67 10.32 1.60 10.23
CA ALA A 67 9.07 1.22 10.89
C ALA A 67 8.81 -0.29 10.83
N TYR A 68 9.19 -0.94 9.72
CA TYR A 68 8.92 -2.34 9.41
C TYR A 68 10.16 -3.04 8.83
N PRO A 69 11.27 -3.14 9.59
CA PRO A 69 12.50 -3.75 9.07
C PRO A 69 12.33 -5.21 8.64
N GLU A 70 11.38 -5.92 9.24
CA GLU A 70 11.03 -7.31 8.91
C GLU A 70 10.29 -7.46 7.58
N ALA A 71 9.70 -6.38 7.06
CA ALA A 71 8.87 -6.41 5.86
C ALA A 71 9.58 -5.85 4.61
N VAL A 72 10.86 -5.50 4.69
CA VAL A 72 11.61 -4.88 3.59
C VAL A 72 11.64 -5.77 2.33
N ASP A 73 11.71 -7.08 2.49
CA ASP A 73 11.72 -8.04 1.38
C ASP A 73 10.36 -8.15 0.67
N HIS A 74 9.30 -7.61 1.28
CA HIS A 74 7.92 -7.61 0.75
C HIS A 74 7.49 -6.23 0.25
N TYR A 75 8.41 -5.28 0.18
CA TYR A 75 8.16 -3.88 -0.12
C TYR A 75 8.52 -3.54 -1.56
N ASN A 76 7.60 -2.89 -2.29
CA ASN A 76 7.80 -2.37 -3.66
C ASN A 76 8.56 -3.35 -4.57
N ARG A 77 8.14 -4.60 -4.62
CA ARG A 77 8.84 -5.72 -5.28
C ARG A 77 9.10 -5.51 -6.76
N TYR A 78 8.29 -4.71 -7.43
CA TYR A 78 8.44 -4.38 -8.87
C TYR A 78 9.09 -3.01 -9.10
N GLY A 79 9.73 -2.43 -8.08
CA GLY A 79 10.22 -1.07 -8.09
C GLY A 79 9.11 -0.06 -7.82
N GLY A 80 9.46 1.21 -7.78
CA GLY A 80 8.56 2.29 -7.41
C GLY A 80 8.75 3.54 -8.26
N ALA A 81 8.09 4.62 -7.89
CA ALA A 81 8.06 5.87 -8.62
C ALA A 81 9.43 6.52 -8.83
N LEU A 82 10.42 6.22 -8.00
CA LEU A 82 11.81 6.66 -8.23
C LEU A 82 12.38 6.08 -9.52
N ALA A 83 11.94 4.88 -9.93
CA ALA A 83 12.40 4.22 -11.14
C ALA A 83 11.56 4.59 -12.37
N TYR A 84 10.23 4.65 -12.25
CA TYR A 84 9.33 4.82 -13.40
C TYR A 84 8.56 6.15 -13.43
N GLY A 85 8.74 7.02 -12.45
CA GLY A 85 8.08 8.32 -12.36
C GLY A 85 6.80 8.32 -11.52
N HIS A 86 6.30 9.53 -11.24
CA HIS A 86 5.14 9.75 -10.38
C HIS A 86 4.04 10.53 -11.11
N PRO A 87 3.25 9.89 -11.97
CA PRO A 87 2.08 10.52 -12.58
C PRO A 87 0.97 10.65 -11.52
N TYR A 88 0.77 11.83 -10.97
CA TYR A 88 -0.05 12.08 -9.78
C TYR A 88 -1.44 11.44 -9.84
N GLY A 89 -2.14 11.59 -10.97
CA GLY A 89 -3.48 11.02 -11.15
C GLY A 89 -3.51 9.50 -11.32
N ALA A 90 -2.37 8.85 -11.58
CA ALA A 90 -2.30 7.41 -11.85
C ALA A 90 -1.55 6.62 -10.77
N SER A 91 -0.72 7.25 -9.94
CA SER A 91 0.18 6.54 -9.01
C SER A 91 -0.56 5.63 -8.04
N GLY A 92 -1.71 6.04 -7.51
CA GLY A 92 -2.53 5.18 -6.66
C GLY A 92 -3.01 3.91 -7.38
N GLY A 93 -3.40 4.03 -8.66
CA GLY A 93 -3.74 2.89 -9.51
C GLY A 93 -2.54 1.99 -9.79
N ILE A 94 -1.37 2.57 -10.06
CA ILE A 94 -0.13 1.82 -10.36
C ILE A 94 0.25 0.94 -9.17
N ILE A 95 0.37 1.50 -7.96
CA ILE A 95 0.74 0.71 -6.78
C ILE A 95 -0.32 -0.35 -6.45
N THR A 96 -1.59 -0.06 -6.71
CA THR A 96 -2.67 -1.05 -6.53
C THR A 96 -2.55 -2.20 -7.52
N ILE A 97 -2.23 -1.92 -8.79
CA ILE A 97 -1.99 -2.96 -9.81
C ILE A 97 -0.76 -3.80 -9.44
N HIS A 98 0.32 -3.19 -8.98
CA HIS A 98 1.49 -3.91 -8.48
C HIS A 98 1.14 -4.84 -7.33
N ALA A 99 0.39 -4.35 -6.33
CA ALA A 99 -0.08 -5.16 -5.22
C ALA A 99 -0.95 -6.35 -5.70
N CYS A 100 -1.91 -6.10 -6.59
CA CYS A 100 -2.74 -7.15 -7.17
C CYS A 100 -1.88 -8.21 -7.91
N ARG A 101 -0.87 -7.76 -8.65
CA ARG A 101 0.05 -8.67 -9.35
C ARG A 101 0.87 -9.52 -8.38
N ALA A 102 1.45 -8.89 -7.35
CA ALA A 102 2.23 -9.57 -6.33
C ALA A 102 1.38 -10.59 -5.54
N LEU A 103 0.10 -10.29 -5.29
CA LEU A 103 -0.83 -11.22 -4.63
C LEU A 103 -1.14 -12.47 -5.47
N GLN A 104 -0.95 -12.45 -6.79
CA GLN A 104 -1.08 -13.67 -7.61
C GLN A 104 0.11 -14.62 -7.39
N GLU A 105 1.27 -14.08 -7.03
CA GLU A 105 2.50 -14.85 -6.76
C GLU A 105 2.60 -15.24 -5.28
N THR A 106 2.14 -14.36 -4.39
CA THR A 106 2.18 -14.55 -2.95
C THR A 106 0.81 -14.23 -2.35
N PRO A 107 -0.12 -15.19 -2.34
CA PRO A 107 -1.47 -14.97 -1.81
C PRO A 107 -1.46 -14.51 -0.34
N GLY A 108 -2.39 -13.62 0.02
CA GLY A 108 -2.50 -13.06 1.37
C GLY A 108 -3.10 -11.67 1.36
N TYR A 109 -2.61 -10.81 2.23
CA TYR A 109 -2.98 -9.41 2.34
C TYR A 109 -1.91 -8.50 1.72
N ALA A 110 -2.34 -7.41 1.13
CA ALA A 110 -1.46 -6.35 0.66
C ALA A 110 -1.90 -4.99 1.21
N VAL A 111 -0.93 -4.14 1.51
CA VAL A 111 -1.17 -2.74 1.89
C VAL A 111 -0.58 -1.83 0.82
N CYS A 112 -1.42 -0.95 0.27
CA CYS A 112 -0.98 0.14 -0.60
C CYS A 112 -1.06 1.45 0.18
N SER A 113 -0.02 2.27 0.16
CA SER A 113 0.01 3.54 0.87
C SER A 113 0.57 4.67 0.02
N ILE A 114 0.02 5.85 0.20
CA ILE A 114 0.42 7.06 -0.52
C ILE A 114 0.34 8.27 0.40
N ALA A 115 1.38 9.10 0.38
CA ALA A 115 1.38 10.41 1.01
C ALA A 115 1.05 11.49 -0.01
N ALA A 116 0.35 12.52 0.41
CA ALA A 116 0.05 13.70 -0.38
C ALA A 116 0.51 14.97 0.32
N ALA A 117 0.82 15.99 -0.47
CA ALA A 117 1.17 17.32 0.03
C ALA A 117 0.08 17.87 0.96
N GLY A 118 0.49 18.62 1.98
CA GLY A 118 -0.43 19.15 2.99
C GLY A 118 -0.64 18.22 4.19
N GLY A 119 0.17 17.17 4.33
CA GLY A 119 0.12 16.27 5.48
C GLY A 119 -1.03 15.27 5.42
N ILE A 120 -1.37 14.77 4.23
CA ILE A 120 -2.42 13.78 4.03
C ILE A 120 -1.76 12.44 3.68
N GLY A 121 -2.23 11.35 4.30
CA GLY A 121 -1.85 9.99 3.94
C GLY A 121 -3.08 9.13 3.72
N HIS A 122 -2.98 8.17 2.80
CA HIS A 122 -4.02 7.19 2.55
C HIS A 122 -3.43 5.80 2.48
N ALA A 123 -4.11 4.81 3.05
CA ALA A 123 -3.74 3.41 2.92
C ALA A 123 -4.96 2.54 2.62
N LEU A 124 -4.74 1.53 1.82
CA LEU A 124 -5.72 0.57 1.33
C LEU A 124 -5.26 -0.84 1.69
N LEU A 125 -6.13 -1.63 2.30
CA LEU A 125 -5.92 -3.06 2.54
C LEU A 125 -6.63 -3.87 1.47
N LEU A 126 -5.86 -4.69 0.79
CA LEU A 126 -6.33 -5.66 -0.19
C LEU A 126 -6.16 -7.08 0.35
N ARG A 127 -6.96 -7.99 -0.16
CA ARG A 127 -6.83 -9.44 0.04
C ARG A 127 -6.84 -10.14 -1.31
N THR A 128 -6.11 -11.25 -1.46
CA THR A 128 -6.20 -12.10 -2.67
C THR A 128 -7.66 -12.41 -3.00
N GLY A 129 -8.02 -12.26 -4.26
CA GLY A 129 -9.39 -12.53 -4.71
C GLY A 129 -9.76 -13.99 -4.55
N GLY A 130 -10.95 -14.24 -4.02
CA GLY A 130 -11.48 -15.60 -3.83
C GLY A 130 -10.94 -16.36 -2.61
N MET A 131 -10.24 -15.67 -1.72
CA MET A 131 -9.83 -16.21 -0.42
C MET A 131 -10.98 -16.22 0.60
#